data_8e2304492fd8b12d57a17a402455bb37
#
_entry.id   8e2304492fd8b12d57a17a402455bb37
#
_cell.length_a   1.000
_cell.length_b   1.000
_cell.length_c   1.000
_cell.angle_alpha   90.00
_cell.angle_beta   90.00
_cell.angle_gamma   90.00
#
_symmetry.space_group_name_H-M   'P 1'
#
loop_
_entity.id
_entity.type
_entity.pdbx_description
1 polymer ?
#
loop_
_entity_poly.entity_id
_entity_poly.type
_entity_poly.pdbx_seq_one_letter_code
_entity_poly.pdbx_strand_id
1 'polypeptide(L)' 'MTDKKEYSIIVKKDGKFYVGYCLEIPQARGQGNTKADAIKDTKDSIKLCKSYLESKKKTVNVVTVSI' A
#
# COMPACT_ATOMS: atom_id res chain seq x y z
N MET A 1 -8.20 -5.97 20.03
CA MET A 1 -8.33 -5.69 19.13
C MET A 1 -7.74 -6.29 18.16
N THR A 2 -8.12 -6.52 17.27
CA THR A 2 -7.52 -7.15 16.47
C THR A 2 -6.98 -6.39 15.57
N ASP A 3 -5.93 -6.55 15.28
CA ASP A 3 -5.33 -5.82 14.44
C ASP A 3 -5.24 -6.48 13.21
N LYS A 4 -5.84 -7.53 12.90
CA LYS A 4 -5.68 -8.11 11.75
C LYS A 4 -6.39 -7.37 10.78
N LYS A 5 -5.84 -6.60 9.96
CA LYS A 5 -6.45 -5.92 8.92
C LYS A 5 -6.22 -6.66 7.69
N GLU A 6 -7.24 -6.92 6.95
CA GLU A 6 -7.08 -7.58 5.69
C GLU A 6 -7.19 -6.54 4.61
N TYR A 7 -6.34 -6.62 3.63
CA TYR A 7 -6.37 -5.68 2.54
C TYR A 7 -6.74 -6.41 1.25
N SER A 8 -7.54 -5.75 0.44
CA SER A 8 -7.97 -6.35 -0.82
C SER A 8 -7.05 -5.87 -1.92
N ILE A 9 -6.41 -6.78 -2.60
CA ILE A 9 -5.50 -6.44 -3.66
C ILE A 9 -6.09 -6.90 -4.97
N ILE A 10 -6.22 -5.97 -5.91
CA ILE A 10 -6.74 -6.29 -7.24
C ILE A 10 -5.54 -6.44 -8.15
N VAL A 11 -5.51 -7.51 -8.91
CA VAL A 11 -4.41 -7.73 -9.83
C VAL A 11 -4.96 -7.78 -11.24
N LYS A 12 -4.38 -7.01 -12.12
CA LYS A 12 -4.79 -6.98 -13.51
C LYS A 12 -3.60 -7.20 -14.39
N LYS A 13 -3.84 -7.79 -15.53
CA LYS A 13 -2.78 -7.99 -16.49
C LYS A 13 -2.71 -6.74 -17.35
N ASP A 14 -1.51 -6.22 -17.55
CA ASP A 14 -1.36 -5.03 -18.34
C ASP A 14 -0.21 -5.32 -19.30
N GLY A 15 -0.53 -5.73 -20.48
CA GLY A 15 0.48 -6.09 -21.45
C GLY A 15 1.24 -7.32 -21.01
N LYS A 16 2.52 -7.16 -20.80
CA LYS A 16 3.34 -8.27 -20.38
C LYS A 16 3.48 -8.35 -18.89
N PHE A 17 2.93 -7.41 -18.17
CA PHE A 17 3.10 -7.38 -16.74
C PHE A 17 1.79 -7.51 -16.02
N TYR A 18 1.85 -7.76 -14.74
CA TYR A 18 0.67 -7.76 -13.91
C TYR A 18 0.83 -6.58 -12.97
N VAL A 19 -0.27 -5.89 -12.73
CA VAL A 19 -0.26 -4.73 -11.87
C VAL A 19 -1.23 -4.99 -10.73
N GLY A 20 -0.83 -4.67 -9.53
CA GLY A 20 -1.69 -4.84 -8.37
C GLY A 20 -1.90 -3.53 -7.67
N TYR A 21 -3.03 -3.38 -7.01
CA TYR A 21 -3.25 -2.21 -6.19
C TYR A 21 -4.20 -2.57 -5.06
N CYS A 22 -4.13 -1.83 -4.01
CA CYS A 22 -4.91 -2.09 -2.83
C CYS A 22 -6.14 -1.20 -2.84
N LEU A 23 -7.29 -1.79 -2.59
CA LEU A 23 -8.51 -1.01 -2.58
C LEU A 23 -8.57 -0.07 -1.38
N GLU A 24 -8.10 -0.53 -0.25
CA GLU A 24 -8.14 0.27 0.95
C GLU A 24 -7.10 1.38 0.97
N ILE A 25 -6.00 1.17 0.27
CA ILE A 25 -4.94 2.15 0.21
C ILE A 25 -4.61 2.38 -1.25
N PRO A 26 -5.30 3.28 -1.90
CA PRO A 26 -5.12 3.49 -3.34
C PRO A 26 -3.70 3.84 -3.76
N GLN A 27 -2.91 4.37 -2.85
CA GLN A 27 -1.55 4.70 -3.19
C GLN A 27 -0.66 3.48 -3.25
N ALA A 28 -1.07 2.37 -2.64
CA ALA A 28 -0.25 1.17 -2.61
C ALA A 28 -0.44 0.40 -3.92
N ARG A 29 0.59 0.34 -4.71
CA ARG A 29 0.55 -0.35 -5.98
C ARG A 29 1.80 -1.15 -6.17
N GLY A 30 1.73 -2.13 -7.04
CA GLY A 30 2.89 -2.95 -7.34
C GLY A 30 2.73 -3.55 -8.70
N GLN A 31 3.79 -4.14 -9.22
CA GLN A 31 3.73 -4.80 -10.50
C GLN A 31 4.74 -5.92 -10.51
N GLY A 32 4.59 -6.81 -11.44
CA GLY A 32 5.51 -7.93 -11.57
C GLY A 32 5.25 -8.70 -12.84
N ASN A 33 6.08 -9.67 -13.11
CA ASN A 33 5.92 -10.48 -14.30
C ASN A 33 4.86 -11.56 -14.10
N THR A 34 4.49 -11.83 -12.89
CA THR A 34 3.44 -12.80 -12.60
C THR A 34 2.50 -12.20 -11.59
N LYS A 35 1.36 -12.84 -11.39
CA LYS A 35 0.40 -12.37 -10.42
C LYS A 35 1.01 -12.39 -9.02
N ALA A 36 1.74 -13.44 -8.72
CA ALA A 36 2.35 -13.57 -7.41
C ALA A 36 3.33 -12.43 -7.16
N ASP A 37 4.11 -12.09 -8.17
CA ASP A 37 5.07 -11.01 -8.05
C ASP A 37 4.36 -9.68 -7.83
N ALA A 38 3.28 -9.45 -8.57
CA ALA A 38 2.54 -8.22 -8.43
C ALA A 38 1.92 -8.12 -7.03
N ILE A 39 1.42 -9.21 -6.52
CA ILE A 39 0.83 -9.23 -5.19
C ILE A 39 1.90 -8.95 -4.15
N LYS A 40 3.04 -9.56 -4.29
CA LYS A 40 4.11 -9.37 -3.33
C LYS A 40 4.55 -7.92 -3.33
N ASP A 41 4.71 -7.35 -4.51
CA ASP A 41 5.15 -5.98 -4.63
C ASP A 41 4.10 -5.04 -4.04
N THR A 42 2.83 -5.33 -4.26
CA THR A 42 1.76 -4.52 -3.70
C THR A 42 1.74 -4.62 -2.18
N LYS A 43 2.01 -5.81 -1.64
CA LYS A 43 2.06 -5.97 -0.19
C LYS A 43 3.18 -5.12 0.40
N ASP A 44 4.31 -5.07 -0.29
CA ASP A 44 5.43 -4.27 0.19
C ASP A 44 5.04 -2.79 0.15
N SER A 45 4.30 -2.39 -0.88
CA SER A 45 3.84 -1.03 -0.96
C SER A 45 2.89 -0.70 0.19
N ILE A 46 2.03 -1.63 0.54
CA ILE A 46 1.11 -1.43 1.65
C ILE A 46 1.89 -1.19 2.93
N LYS A 47 2.92 -1.98 3.16
CA LYS A 47 3.72 -1.83 4.35
C LYS A 47 4.39 -0.47 4.38
N LEU A 48 4.90 -0.04 3.24
CA LEU A 48 5.54 1.26 3.17
C LEU A 48 4.55 2.37 3.41
N CYS A 49 3.37 2.26 2.85
CA CYS A 49 2.35 3.28 3.03
C CYS A 49 1.93 3.37 4.48
N LYS A 50 1.77 2.25 5.14
CA LYS A 50 1.39 2.26 6.54
C LYS A 50 2.47 2.91 7.37
N SER A 51 3.71 2.56 7.10
CA SER A 51 4.81 3.11 7.84
C SER A 51 4.88 4.62 7.62
N TYR A 52 4.72 5.03 6.39
CA TYR A 52 4.78 6.43 6.06
C TYR A 52 3.65 7.20 6.75
N LEU A 53 2.45 6.65 6.73
CA LEU A 53 1.33 7.31 7.35
C LEU A 53 1.52 7.45 8.86
N GLU A 54 2.08 6.44 9.47
CA GLU A 54 2.33 6.50 10.89
C GLU A 54 3.36 7.55 11.21
N SER A 55 4.42 7.61 10.42
CA SER A 55 5.42 8.60 10.63
C SER A 55 4.87 9.97 10.38
N LYS A 56 4.11 10.11 9.34
CA LYS A 56 3.56 11.38 9.00
C LYS A 56 2.59 11.83 10.06
N LYS A 57 1.89 10.88 10.65
CA LYS A 57 0.97 11.23 11.67
C LYS A 57 1.67 11.86 12.84
N LYS A 58 2.80 11.33 13.21
CA LYS A 58 3.54 11.91 14.28
C LYS A 58 4.03 13.28 13.88
N THR A 59 4.47 13.40 12.67
CA THR A 59 4.98 14.65 12.19
C THR A 59 3.87 15.66 12.11
N VAL A 60 2.74 15.22 11.67
CA VAL A 60 1.63 16.12 11.53
C VAL A 60 1.21 16.66 12.86
N ASN A 61 1.29 15.87 13.86
CA ASN A 61 0.93 16.35 15.14
C ASN A 61 1.78 17.55 15.47
N VAL A 62 3.02 17.49 15.12
CA VAL A 62 3.89 18.57 15.39
C VAL A 62 3.61 19.73 14.49
N VAL A 63 3.45 19.44 13.24
CA VAL A 63 3.25 20.49 12.30
C VAL A 63 1.90 21.10 12.39
N THR A 64 0.93 20.27 12.59
CA THR A 64 -0.41 20.76 12.62
C THR A 64 -0.58 21.76 13.71
N VAL A 65 0.09 21.50 14.74
CA VAL A 65 -0.02 22.40 15.83
C VAL A 65 0.37 23.76 15.40
N SER A 66 1.29 23.82 14.54
CA SER A 66 1.77 25.10 14.15
C SER A 66 0.76 25.80 13.29
N ILE A 67 -0.15 25.11 12.83
CA ILE A 67 -1.10 25.75 12.01
C ILE A 67 -2.31 26.06 12.82
#